data_ea5262b1b3933a3733ddff474673786b
#
_entry.id   ea5262b1b3933a3733ddff474673786b
#
_cell.length_a   1.000
_cell.length_b   1.000
_cell.length_c   1.000
_cell.angle_alpha   90.00
_cell.angle_beta   90.00
_cell.angle_gamma   90.00
#
_symmetry.space_group_name_H-M   'P 1'
#
loop_
_entity.id
_entity.type
_entity.pdbx_description
1 polymer ?
#
loop_
_entity_poly.entity_id
_entity_poly.type
_entity_poly.pdbx_seq_one_letter_code
_entity_poly.pdbx_strand_id
1 'polypeptide(L)'
;MTASSRELIVLIAMIAIVSSACGGKTASSGSASSSRVISISSPAAHGNGKLDPAVQMPAKFPSDFPVYPGARLTQASEVTANGQTTYGLVWETLDGVETVGGFYAEKLNKGDWMLTYNGSANAVFSAIFSRKSNQKDAGILGVELVNGVTHVTAALGVVS
;
A
#
# COMPACT_ATOMS: atom_id res chain seq x y z
N MET A 1 27.74 -5.54 -43.61
CA MET A 1 28.96 -5.87 -42.86
C MET A 1 28.53 -5.96 -41.42
N THR A 2 28.33 -7.10 -41.07
CA THR A 2 28.81 -8.16 -40.16
C THR A 2 28.20 -8.06 -38.77
N ALA A 3 27.41 -9.12 -38.54
CA ALA A 3 26.82 -9.52 -37.27
C ALA A 3 27.85 -9.78 -36.17
N SER A 4 27.46 -9.66 -34.92
CA SER A 4 28.05 -10.46 -33.84
C SER A 4 27.02 -10.75 -32.79
N SER A 5 26.43 -11.92 -32.87
CA SER A 5 25.71 -12.62 -31.82
C SER A 5 26.72 -13.03 -30.74
N ARG A 6 26.40 -12.77 -29.49
CA ARG A 6 26.99 -13.46 -28.34
C ARG A 6 25.90 -14.03 -27.45
N GLU A 7 25.74 -15.32 -27.63
CA GLU A 7 24.98 -16.18 -26.74
C GLU A 7 25.58 -16.16 -25.33
N LEU A 8 24.75 -15.96 -24.33
CA LEU A 8 25.12 -16.21 -22.93
C LEU A 8 24.31 -17.39 -22.42
N ILE A 9 25.03 -18.50 -22.27
CA ILE A 9 24.56 -19.80 -21.76
C ILE A 9 24.24 -19.62 -20.27
N VAL A 10 23.00 -19.88 -19.88
CA VAL A 10 22.58 -19.92 -18.49
C VAL A 10 22.67 -21.38 -18.00
N LEU A 11 23.58 -21.59 -17.07
CA LEU A 11 23.81 -22.86 -16.40
C LEU A 11 22.77 -23.05 -15.28
N ILE A 12 21.86 -24.03 -15.45
CA ILE A 12 20.87 -24.40 -14.44
C ILE A 12 21.51 -25.45 -13.54
N ALA A 13 21.71 -25.12 -12.26
CA ALA A 13 22.13 -26.06 -11.22
C ALA A 13 20.89 -26.65 -10.56
N MET A 14 20.65 -27.94 -10.76
CA MET A 14 19.66 -28.74 -10.01
C MET A 14 20.19 -29.08 -8.63
N ILE A 15 19.44 -28.75 -7.60
CA ILE A 15 19.66 -29.24 -6.24
C ILE A 15 18.53 -30.23 -5.92
N ALA A 16 18.92 -31.49 -5.74
CA ALA A 16 18.07 -32.56 -5.29
C ALA A 16 17.94 -32.53 -3.76
N ILE A 17 16.70 -32.50 -3.22
CA ILE A 17 16.42 -32.60 -1.79
C ILE A 17 15.90 -34.01 -1.50
N VAL A 18 16.62 -34.69 -0.63
CA VAL A 18 16.34 -36.06 -0.15
C VAL A 18 15.25 -36.03 0.92
N SER A 19 14.18 -36.80 0.70
CA SER A 19 13.11 -37.05 1.64
C SER A 19 13.53 -38.05 2.71
N SER A 20 13.38 -37.72 3.98
CA SER A 20 13.42 -38.71 5.07
C SER A 20 12.02 -38.87 5.65
N ALA A 21 11.46 -40.06 5.42
CA ALA A 21 10.26 -40.54 6.07
C ALA A 21 10.60 -41.14 7.44
N CYS A 22 9.85 -40.80 8.47
CA CYS A 22 9.77 -41.58 9.69
C CYS A 22 8.31 -41.71 10.11
N GLY A 23 7.83 -42.95 10.12
CA GLY A 23 6.49 -43.31 10.49
C GLY A 23 6.27 -43.38 12.00
N GLY A 24 5.04 -43.22 12.40
CA GLY A 24 4.54 -43.48 13.75
C GLY A 24 3.03 -43.53 13.73
N LYS A 25 2.48 -44.77 13.67
CA LYS A 25 1.05 -45.07 13.91
C LYS A 25 0.74 -44.94 15.40
N THR A 26 -0.26 -44.17 15.76
CA THR A 26 -1.15 -44.53 16.87
C THR A 26 -2.55 -44.02 16.57
N ALA A 27 -3.49 -44.94 16.54
CA ALA A 27 -4.91 -44.68 16.49
C ALA A 27 -5.39 -44.23 17.88
N SER A 28 -6.23 -43.20 17.97
CA SER A 28 -7.16 -43.03 19.08
C SER A 28 -8.40 -42.27 18.63
N SER A 29 -9.50 -42.88 19.04
CA SER A 29 -10.88 -42.57 18.77
C SER A 29 -11.33 -41.13 19.14
N GLY A 30 -12.20 -40.59 18.30
CA GLY A 30 -13.45 -39.93 18.63
C GLY A 30 -13.43 -38.75 19.60
N SER A 31 -13.69 -37.55 19.06
CA SER A 31 -14.65 -36.62 19.62
C SER A 31 -14.89 -35.52 18.57
N ALA A 32 -16.14 -35.43 18.17
CA ALA A 32 -16.61 -34.29 17.37
C ALA A 32 -16.48 -33.03 18.19
N SER A 33 -15.36 -32.30 18.05
CA SER A 33 -15.21 -30.94 18.54
C SER A 33 -15.75 -30.00 17.50
N SER A 34 -16.89 -29.43 17.79
CA SER A 34 -17.42 -28.22 17.14
C SER A 34 -16.32 -27.20 17.09
N SER A 35 -15.67 -27.06 15.95
CA SER A 35 -14.75 -25.95 15.70
C SER A 35 -15.55 -24.66 15.71
N ARG A 36 -15.65 -24.03 16.88
CA ARG A 36 -15.93 -22.61 16.93
C ARG A 36 -14.81 -21.93 16.14
N VAL A 37 -15.14 -21.44 14.96
CA VAL A 37 -14.32 -20.45 14.28
C VAL A 37 -14.36 -19.21 15.19
N ILE A 38 -13.39 -19.11 16.09
CA ILE A 38 -13.10 -17.85 16.77
C ILE A 38 -12.47 -17.00 15.68
N SER A 39 -13.27 -16.12 15.07
CA SER A 39 -12.75 -14.98 14.33
C SER A 39 -11.98 -14.14 15.35
N ILE A 40 -10.70 -14.39 15.50
CA ILE A 40 -9.79 -13.49 16.17
C ILE A 40 -9.63 -12.33 15.20
N SER A 41 -10.49 -11.31 15.35
CA SER A 41 -10.18 -10.00 14.82
C SER A 41 -8.92 -9.59 15.57
N SER A 42 -7.75 -9.72 14.94
CA SER A 42 -6.54 -9.11 15.45
C SER A 42 -6.85 -7.63 15.64
N PRO A 43 -6.66 -7.07 16.84
CA PRO A 43 -6.81 -5.63 17.01
C PRO A 43 -5.90 -4.96 16.01
N ALA A 44 -6.43 -3.98 15.26
CA ALA A 44 -5.63 -3.18 14.34
C ALA A 44 -4.38 -2.71 15.09
N ALA A 45 -3.20 -3.02 14.56
CA ALA A 45 -1.97 -2.63 15.22
C ALA A 45 -1.90 -1.10 15.20
N HIS A 46 -1.95 -0.49 16.37
CA HIS A 46 -1.77 0.95 16.54
C HIS A 46 -0.29 1.26 16.72
N GLY A 47 0.17 2.33 16.05
CA GLY A 47 1.49 2.89 16.28
C GLY A 47 1.57 3.51 17.70
N ASN A 48 2.78 3.59 18.21
CA ASN A 48 3.08 4.18 19.53
C ASN A 48 3.95 5.44 19.42
N GLY A 49 4.12 5.94 18.20
CA GLY A 49 4.85 7.16 17.91
C GLY A 49 4.08 8.43 18.25
N LYS A 50 4.71 9.57 18.00
CA LYS A 50 4.11 10.89 18.16
C LYS A 50 3.95 11.53 16.79
N LEU A 51 2.73 12.01 16.49
CA LEU A 51 2.46 12.72 15.25
C LEU A 51 3.12 14.10 15.24
N ASP A 52 3.64 14.47 14.09
CA ASP A 52 4.19 15.79 13.83
C ASP A 52 3.11 16.89 13.86
N PRO A 53 3.48 18.17 13.99
CA PRO A 53 2.54 19.28 13.94
C PRO A 53 1.75 19.32 12.63
N ALA A 54 0.46 19.68 12.71
CA ALA A 54 -0.39 19.85 11.54
C ALA A 54 0.04 21.03 10.67
N VAL A 55 -0.03 20.86 9.35
CA VAL A 55 0.09 21.94 8.36
C VAL A 55 -1.23 22.14 7.62
N GLN A 56 -1.36 23.27 6.90
CA GLN A 56 -2.54 23.56 6.10
C GLN A 56 -2.55 22.78 4.78
N MET A 57 -3.73 22.31 4.38
CA MET A 57 -3.96 21.76 3.06
C MET A 57 -3.79 22.84 1.98
N PRO A 58 -3.11 22.56 0.86
CA PRO A 58 -3.06 23.48 -0.27
C PRO A 58 -4.48 23.84 -0.75
N ALA A 59 -4.74 25.12 -0.95
CA ALA A 59 -6.10 25.63 -1.22
C ALA A 59 -6.75 25.05 -2.48
N LYS A 60 -5.95 24.65 -3.46
CA LYS A 60 -6.40 24.05 -4.73
C LYS A 60 -6.29 22.53 -4.79
N PHE A 61 -5.94 21.88 -3.68
CA PHE A 61 -5.92 20.42 -3.63
C PHE A 61 -7.33 19.88 -3.87
N PRO A 62 -7.50 18.80 -4.68
CA PRO A 62 -8.81 18.25 -4.98
C PRO A 62 -9.58 17.86 -3.71
N SER A 63 -10.71 18.50 -3.48
CA SER A 63 -11.53 18.28 -2.27
C SER A 63 -12.22 16.92 -2.21
N ASP A 64 -12.29 16.23 -3.34
CA ASP A 64 -12.84 14.88 -3.48
C ASP A 64 -11.78 13.77 -3.34
N PHE A 65 -10.50 14.13 -3.13
CA PHE A 65 -9.46 13.16 -2.83
C PHE A 65 -9.72 12.55 -1.45
N PRO A 66 -9.74 11.20 -1.33
CA PRO A 66 -10.01 10.56 -0.04
C PRO A 66 -8.86 10.80 0.93
N VAL A 67 -9.17 11.36 2.09
CA VAL A 67 -8.24 11.49 3.22
C VAL A 67 -8.67 10.51 4.29
N TYR A 68 -7.72 9.74 4.85
CA TYR A 68 -8.02 8.79 5.93
C TYR A 68 -8.57 9.52 7.16
N PRO A 69 -9.72 9.08 7.72
CA PRO A 69 -10.34 9.73 8.86
C PRO A 69 -9.39 9.77 10.07
N GLY A 70 -9.23 10.96 10.66
CA GLY A 70 -8.34 11.15 11.81
C GLY A 70 -6.86 11.29 11.48
N ALA A 71 -6.46 11.12 10.24
CA ALA A 71 -5.08 11.40 9.82
C ALA A 71 -4.80 12.91 9.85
N ARG A 72 -3.60 13.25 10.28
CA ARG A 72 -3.10 14.62 10.37
C ARG A 72 -2.19 14.92 9.19
N LEU A 73 -2.48 15.94 8.43
CA LEU A 73 -1.55 16.44 7.40
C LEU A 73 -0.35 17.10 8.08
N THR A 74 0.84 16.55 7.87
CA THR A 74 2.08 17.02 8.52
C THR A 74 3.07 17.62 7.54
N GLN A 75 2.96 17.31 6.25
CA GLN A 75 3.74 17.94 5.19
C GLN A 75 2.87 18.19 3.96
N ALA A 76 3.09 19.36 3.33
CA ALA A 76 2.41 19.73 2.09
C ALA A 76 3.35 20.56 1.22
N SER A 77 3.35 20.25 -0.07
CA SER A 77 4.03 21.02 -1.11
C SER A 77 3.14 21.15 -2.35
N GLU A 78 3.26 22.26 -3.05
CA GLU A 78 2.56 22.54 -4.30
C GLU A 78 3.55 23.18 -5.27
N VAL A 79 3.67 22.61 -6.48
CA VAL A 79 4.52 23.13 -7.55
C VAL A 79 3.71 23.17 -8.84
N THR A 80 3.60 24.34 -9.45
CA THR A 80 2.92 24.50 -10.76
C THR A 80 3.95 24.80 -11.83
N ALA A 81 3.96 24.00 -12.89
CA ALA A 81 4.80 24.20 -14.06
C ALA A 81 4.07 23.70 -15.32
N ASN A 82 4.18 24.42 -16.42
CA ASN A 82 3.66 24.04 -17.75
C ASN A 82 2.18 23.62 -17.76
N GLY A 83 1.34 24.30 -16.97
CA GLY A 83 -0.09 24.01 -16.89
C GLY A 83 -0.45 22.77 -16.06
N GLN A 84 0.51 22.23 -15.33
CA GLN A 84 0.29 21.13 -14.39
C GLN A 84 0.68 21.57 -12.97
N THR A 85 -0.15 21.23 -12.01
CA THR A 85 0.15 21.40 -10.58
C THR A 85 0.42 20.04 -9.97
N THR A 86 1.56 19.90 -9.31
CA THR A 86 1.93 18.71 -8.57
C THR A 86 1.87 18.99 -7.07
N TYR A 87 1.14 18.14 -6.36
CA TYR A 87 1.03 18.15 -4.90
C TYR A 87 1.85 17.02 -4.33
N GLY A 88 2.64 17.29 -3.29
CA GLY A 88 3.29 16.30 -2.44
C GLY A 88 2.77 16.45 -1.02
N LEU A 89 2.18 15.40 -0.46
CA LEU A 89 1.49 15.45 0.81
C LEU A 89 1.89 14.26 1.69
N VAL A 90 2.02 14.49 2.99
CA VAL A 90 2.19 13.44 3.98
C VAL A 90 1.16 13.63 5.08
N TRP A 91 0.36 12.60 5.32
CA TRP A 91 -0.50 12.49 6.49
C TRP A 91 0.07 11.44 7.45
N GLU A 92 -0.17 11.63 8.72
CA GLU A 92 0.22 10.73 9.79
C GLU A 92 -0.98 10.28 10.60
N THR A 93 -0.96 9.00 11.00
CA THR A 93 -1.93 8.40 11.91
C THR A 93 -1.24 7.35 12.79
N LEU A 94 -1.89 6.98 13.90
CA LEU A 94 -1.46 5.85 14.74
C LEU A 94 -2.14 4.53 14.34
N ASP A 95 -3.05 4.56 13.37
CA ASP A 95 -3.69 3.34 12.87
C ASP A 95 -2.71 2.52 12.03
N GLY A 96 -2.87 1.20 12.03
CA GLY A 96 -1.95 0.29 11.34
C GLY A 96 -2.02 0.41 9.82
N VAL A 97 -0.88 0.13 9.16
CA VAL A 97 -0.72 0.20 7.69
C VAL A 97 -1.79 -0.60 6.94
N GLU A 98 -2.17 -1.78 7.45
CA GLU A 98 -3.19 -2.62 6.82
C GLU A 98 -4.56 -1.94 6.80
N THR A 99 -4.97 -1.34 7.91
CA THR A 99 -6.24 -0.60 8.04
C THR A 99 -6.27 0.61 7.10
N VAL A 100 -5.20 1.40 7.11
CA VAL A 100 -5.06 2.60 6.29
C VAL A 100 -4.97 2.25 4.80
N GLY A 101 -4.18 1.23 4.44
CA GLY A 101 -4.06 0.73 3.07
C GLY A 101 -5.38 0.19 2.54
N GLY A 102 -6.13 -0.56 3.36
CA GLY A 102 -7.47 -1.06 3.02
C GLY A 102 -8.45 0.07 2.72
N PHE A 103 -8.43 1.15 3.52
CA PHE A 103 -9.22 2.35 3.23
C PHE A 103 -8.90 2.94 1.85
N TYR A 104 -7.63 3.12 1.51
CA TYR A 104 -7.25 3.69 0.22
C TYR A 104 -7.54 2.74 -0.94
N ALA A 105 -7.37 1.44 -0.77
CA ALA A 105 -7.74 0.44 -1.78
C ALA A 105 -9.25 0.51 -2.12
N GLU A 106 -10.10 0.79 -1.13
CA GLU A 106 -11.54 0.96 -1.32
C GLU A 106 -11.88 2.35 -1.89
N LYS A 107 -11.38 3.41 -1.29
CA LYS A 107 -11.82 4.80 -1.58
C LYS A 107 -11.25 5.36 -2.87
N LEU A 108 -10.01 5.02 -3.24
CA LEU A 108 -9.42 5.40 -4.52
C LEU A 108 -10.00 4.60 -5.71
N ASN A 109 -11.03 3.79 -5.48
CA ASN A 109 -11.77 3.10 -6.55
C ASN A 109 -13.25 3.52 -6.58
N LYS A 110 -13.57 4.62 -5.90
CA LYS A 110 -14.94 5.20 -5.84
C LYS A 110 -15.00 6.60 -6.46
N GLY A 111 -16.21 7.01 -6.83
CA GLY A 111 -16.44 8.31 -7.46
C GLY A 111 -15.66 8.45 -8.77
N ASP A 112 -14.98 9.57 -8.93
CA ASP A 112 -14.16 9.87 -10.11
C ASP A 112 -12.75 9.26 -10.04
N TRP A 113 -12.33 8.70 -8.91
CA TRP A 113 -11.04 8.04 -8.77
C TRP A 113 -11.08 6.59 -9.21
N MET A 114 -9.98 6.11 -9.77
CA MET A 114 -9.76 4.71 -10.13
C MET A 114 -8.33 4.29 -9.78
N LEU A 115 -8.20 3.07 -9.27
CA LEU A 115 -6.91 2.42 -9.07
C LEU A 115 -6.46 1.78 -10.38
N THR A 116 -5.23 2.08 -10.79
CA THR A 116 -4.55 1.39 -11.87
C THR A 116 -3.73 0.22 -11.32
N TYR A 117 -3.21 0.38 -10.11
CA TYR A 117 -2.46 -0.63 -9.37
C TYR A 117 -2.63 -0.42 -7.86
N ASN A 118 -2.69 -1.52 -7.11
CA ASN A 118 -2.46 -1.51 -5.67
C ASN A 118 -1.80 -2.82 -5.24
N GLY A 119 -1.09 -2.79 -4.13
CA GLY A 119 -0.46 -3.97 -3.57
C GLY A 119 0.16 -3.69 -2.21
N SER A 120 0.37 -4.75 -1.46
CA SER A 120 1.06 -4.70 -0.16
C SER A 120 2.24 -5.66 -0.17
N ALA A 121 3.40 -5.18 0.24
CA ALA A 121 4.60 -5.98 0.41
C ALA A 121 5.43 -5.42 1.57
N ASN A 122 6.01 -6.29 2.39
CA ASN A 122 6.89 -5.91 3.51
C ASN A 122 6.26 -4.86 4.45
N ALA A 123 4.95 -5.00 4.77
CA ALA A 123 4.19 -4.04 5.57
C ALA A 123 4.12 -2.62 4.98
N VAL A 124 4.29 -2.48 3.67
CA VAL A 124 4.06 -1.24 2.92
C VAL A 124 2.91 -1.47 1.95
N PHE A 125 1.94 -0.57 1.93
CA PHE A 125 0.92 -0.51 0.90
C PHE A 125 1.30 0.53 -0.15
N SER A 126 1.07 0.23 -1.42
CA SER A 126 1.32 1.15 -2.54
C SER A 126 0.15 1.14 -3.51
N ALA A 127 -0.17 2.30 -4.06
CA ALA A 127 -1.20 2.46 -5.07
C ALA A 127 -0.78 3.43 -6.16
N ILE A 128 -1.23 3.16 -7.39
CA ILE A 128 -1.21 4.09 -8.52
C ILE A 128 -2.67 4.37 -8.87
N PHE A 129 -3.02 5.62 -9.00
CA PHE A 129 -4.40 6.04 -9.23
C PHE A 129 -4.49 7.18 -10.23
N SER A 130 -5.67 7.35 -10.83
CA SER A 130 -5.98 8.46 -11.71
C SER A 130 -7.45 8.84 -11.62
N ARG A 131 -7.83 9.98 -12.22
CA ARG A 131 -9.25 10.31 -12.44
C ARG A 131 -9.81 9.55 -13.65
N LYS A 132 -11.07 9.14 -13.55
CA LYS A 132 -11.82 8.57 -14.68
C LYS A 132 -12.15 9.64 -15.73
N SER A 133 -12.49 10.84 -15.26
CA SER A 133 -12.82 11.98 -16.12
C SER A 133 -11.61 12.59 -16.83
N ASN A 134 -10.42 12.50 -16.21
CA ASN A 134 -9.17 13.01 -16.77
C ASN A 134 -7.98 12.16 -16.29
N GLN A 135 -7.56 11.19 -17.07
CA GLN A 135 -6.46 10.29 -16.71
C GLN A 135 -5.08 10.96 -16.60
N LYS A 136 -4.97 12.24 -17.01
CA LYS A 136 -3.75 13.03 -16.77
C LYS A 136 -3.66 13.50 -15.30
N ASP A 137 -4.80 13.55 -14.61
CA ASP A 137 -4.84 13.77 -13.17
C ASP A 137 -4.56 12.43 -12.50
N ALA A 138 -3.32 12.19 -12.17
CA ALA A 138 -2.85 10.90 -11.71
C ALA A 138 -1.81 11.04 -10.60
N GLY A 139 -1.65 9.97 -9.82
CA GLY A 139 -0.71 9.99 -8.71
C GLY A 139 -0.33 8.62 -8.21
N ILE A 140 0.54 8.67 -7.21
CA ILE A 140 0.97 7.51 -6.44
C ILE A 140 0.70 7.76 -4.96
N LEU A 141 0.44 6.70 -4.22
CA LEU A 141 0.25 6.74 -2.79
C LEU A 141 0.99 5.57 -2.15
N GLY A 142 1.71 5.87 -1.06
CA GLY A 142 2.36 4.89 -0.21
C GLY A 142 1.85 4.99 1.22
N VAL A 143 1.72 3.85 1.90
CA VAL A 143 1.41 3.79 3.33
C VAL A 143 2.45 2.90 3.98
N GLU A 144 3.16 3.42 4.97
CA GLU A 144 4.23 2.71 5.67
C GLU A 144 4.30 3.09 7.15
N LEU A 145 4.87 2.21 7.95
CA LEU A 145 5.12 2.48 9.38
C LEU A 145 6.55 2.99 9.56
N VAL A 146 6.69 4.20 10.07
CA VAL A 146 7.99 4.82 10.36
C VAL A 146 8.02 5.26 11.83
N ASN A 147 8.94 4.74 12.62
CA ASN A 147 9.11 5.09 14.03
C ASN A 147 7.80 5.03 14.86
N GLY A 148 6.96 4.04 14.61
CA GLY A 148 5.69 3.86 15.31
C GLY A 148 4.57 4.82 14.87
N VAL A 149 4.73 5.50 13.75
CA VAL A 149 3.71 6.34 13.10
C VAL A 149 3.47 5.83 11.69
N THR A 150 2.22 5.68 11.30
CA THR A 150 1.86 5.34 9.93
C THR A 150 1.83 6.62 9.08
N HIS A 151 2.67 6.65 8.07
CA HIS A 151 2.76 7.72 7.09
C HIS A 151 1.98 7.35 5.84
N VAL A 152 1.15 8.26 5.39
CA VAL A 152 0.49 8.20 4.08
C VAL A 152 1.12 9.28 3.21
N THR A 153 1.95 8.87 2.28
CA THR A 153 2.60 9.78 1.33
C THR A 153 1.88 9.73 0.00
N ALA A 154 1.44 10.88 -0.51
CA ALA A 154 0.83 10.99 -1.82
C ALA A 154 1.54 12.03 -2.68
N ALA A 155 1.73 11.68 -3.95
CA ALA A 155 2.11 12.62 -5.00
C ALA A 155 1.02 12.60 -6.08
N LEU A 156 0.42 13.77 -6.37
CA LEU A 156 -0.69 13.92 -7.31
C LEU A 156 -0.39 15.05 -8.29
N GLY A 157 -0.39 14.74 -9.58
CA GLY A 157 -0.39 15.72 -10.65
C GLY A 157 -1.81 16.03 -11.11
N VAL A 158 -2.13 17.32 -11.26
CA VAL A 158 -3.43 17.80 -11.78
C VAL A 158 -3.15 18.73 -12.94
N VAL A 159 -3.80 18.52 -14.07
CA VAL A 159 -3.69 19.36 -15.28
C VAL A 159 -4.79 20.42 -15.25
N SER A 160 -4.38 21.68 -15.40
CA SER A 160 -5.27 22.87 -15.41
C SER A 160 -5.90 23.06 -16.78
#